data_122d8e7e0bccc766326300455b782027
#
_entry.id   122d8e7e0bccc766326300455b782027
#
_cell.length_a   1.000
_cell.length_b   1.000
_cell.length_c   1.000
_cell.angle_alpha   90.00
_cell.angle_beta   90.00
_cell.angle_gamma   90.00
#
_symmetry.space_group_name_H-M   'P 1'
#
loop_
_entity.id
_entity.type
_entity.pdbx_description
1 polymer ?
#
loop_
_entity_poly.entity_id
_entity_poly.type
_entity_poly.pdbx_seq_one_letter_code
_entity_poly.pdbx_strand_id
1 'polypeptide(L)'
;MHNRFYDAFWTFGNHEPLTMYRRIGGKSTGGLDGSALYLEKWHRWFDSEECVRAIKDAGANILHCRFYKGLGWEAEREDFPNVKGFAERCRAHGIRVFAYVQYSTLYSETMEEEIPDLESWAARDEHGGFVPYINESNYFRWMPCVNNPDFIAYLKKIIRIAADAKCFDGLMLDNCNVVQCRCPRCLGLFRDYLRPRFNPRDFGLKSFDHVRFPTVAAIKARTELKDPVIIAALHFWAESNRQALTALRACAKEADPALIFSGNAGSPRRGAGMREWCLRPAHFADCFDLLICQTGNEPRMIGNASVTRIREMMTCESMNLPLYPLSDGDAGGKHMEPALLLAQLMECRVWGGIPGDRFIMTPRRAEPLNVELREKRGAVNRKFFEFSKRYREYFELPDAADVGILVSWPSQELSHDSQCALFSWEELLLRNHVPFRLVFGDGSRLEGLDRCRVLVLAGQRCIGDGEVRQILDFIAQGGQVIGDSLCGDYDERYRHREANPFTGSGMISVEQLDGVQKNIDWEQIICYPANGDAVFAGIRGILENGLHIAASPEVRCRMFRKGDRLV
;
A
#
# COMPACT_ATOMS: atom_id res chain seq x y z
N MET A 1 -17.89 6.61 5.30
CA MET A 1 -17.53 5.44 4.46
C MET A 1 -17.02 4.22 5.23
N HIS A 2 -16.58 4.37 6.47
CA HIS A 2 -16.07 3.24 7.30
C HIS A 2 -17.04 2.07 7.48
N ASN A 3 -18.33 2.31 7.41
CA ASN A 3 -19.35 1.31 7.74
C ASN A 3 -19.46 0.12 6.77
N ARG A 4 -18.99 0.25 5.51
CA ARG A 4 -19.14 -0.82 4.49
C ARG A 4 -18.31 -2.08 4.78
N PHE A 5 -17.18 -1.93 5.45
CA PHE A 5 -16.25 -3.02 5.77
C PHE A 5 -16.09 -3.25 7.28
N TYR A 6 -16.91 -2.66 8.12
CA TYR A 6 -16.79 -2.82 9.57
C TYR A 6 -16.85 -4.30 9.99
N ASP A 7 -17.80 -5.06 9.47
CA ASP A 7 -17.94 -6.49 9.78
C ASP A 7 -17.08 -7.40 8.89
N ALA A 8 -16.18 -6.82 8.09
CA ALA A 8 -15.31 -7.57 7.22
C ALA A 8 -14.21 -8.27 8.02
N PHE A 9 -13.97 -9.54 7.66
CA PHE A 9 -12.83 -10.32 8.09
C PHE A 9 -12.30 -11.09 6.87
N TRP A 10 -11.10 -10.72 6.45
CA TRP A 10 -10.54 -11.20 5.19
C TRP A 10 -9.71 -12.47 5.39
N THR A 11 -9.83 -13.42 4.48
CA THR A 11 -8.86 -14.51 4.36
C THR A 11 -8.41 -14.68 2.91
N PHE A 12 -7.32 -15.39 2.74
CA PHE A 12 -6.86 -15.80 1.42
C PHE A 12 -7.47 -17.13 1.03
N GLY A 13 -8.04 -17.21 -0.16
CA GLY A 13 -8.34 -18.47 -0.82
C GLY A 13 -7.15 -18.96 -1.66
N ASN A 14 -7.34 -20.05 -2.38
CA ASN A 14 -6.37 -20.51 -3.36
C ASN A 14 -6.33 -19.56 -4.55
N HIS A 15 -5.15 -18.98 -4.84
CA HIS A 15 -4.92 -18.08 -5.98
C HIS A 15 -4.06 -18.69 -7.09
N GLU A 16 -3.67 -19.96 -6.94
CA GLU A 16 -2.90 -20.68 -7.95
C GLU A 16 -3.85 -21.46 -8.88
N PRO A 17 -3.74 -21.31 -10.21
CA PRO A 17 -4.59 -22.03 -11.17
C PRO A 17 -4.21 -23.52 -11.27
N LEU A 18 -5.14 -24.33 -11.80
CA LEU A 18 -4.94 -25.76 -11.97
C LEU A 18 -3.68 -26.11 -12.76
N THR A 19 -3.34 -25.31 -13.77
CA THR A 19 -2.13 -25.45 -14.58
C THR A 19 -0.87 -25.47 -13.73
N MET A 20 -0.79 -24.65 -12.66
CA MET A 20 0.37 -24.63 -11.77
C MET A 20 0.49 -25.90 -10.93
N TYR A 21 -0.63 -26.53 -10.57
CA TYR A 21 -0.63 -27.81 -9.85
C TYR A 21 -0.22 -29.00 -10.75
N ARG A 22 -0.38 -28.86 -12.06
CA ARG A 22 0.01 -29.90 -13.05
C ARG A 22 1.44 -29.76 -13.53
N ARG A 23 2.08 -28.63 -13.34
CA ARG A 23 3.49 -28.45 -13.73
C ARG A 23 4.40 -29.29 -12.84
N ILE A 24 5.37 -29.95 -13.47
CA ILE A 24 6.44 -30.65 -12.75
C ILE A 24 7.26 -29.61 -11.97
N GLY A 25 7.39 -29.83 -10.65
CA GLY A 25 8.04 -28.89 -9.77
C GLY A 25 7.22 -27.69 -9.36
N GLY A 26 5.96 -27.56 -9.80
CA GLY A 26 4.96 -26.59 -9.32
C GLY A 26 5.52 -25.19 -9.13
N LYS A 27 6.40 -24.71 -10.03
CA LYS A 27 7.01 -23.39 -9.90
C LYS A 27 5.93 -22.33 -9.97
N SER A 28 5.56 -21.84 -8.81
CA SER A 28 4.83 -20.60 -8.68
C SER A 28 5.79 -19.41 -8.75
N THR A 29 5.25 -18.28 -8.58
CA THR A 29 5.82 -16.95 -8.71
C THR A 29 7.10 -16.63 -7.93
N GLY A 30 7.65 -17.51 -7.18
CA GLY A 30 8.82 -17.20 -6.31
C GLY A 30 9.98 -18.17 -6.41
N GLY A 31 10.09 -18.93 -7.51
CA GLY A 31 11.18 -19.91 -7.63
C GLY A 31 11.09 -21.04 -6.61
N LEU A 32 9.94 -21.25 -6.03
CA LEU A 32 9.72 -22.32 -5.06
C LEU A 32 9.58 -23.63 -5.79
N ASP A 33 10.48 -24.51 -5.47
CA ASP A 33 10.32 -25.91 -5.81
C ASP A 33 9.18 -26.48 -4.96
N GLY A 34 8.01 -26.56 -5.59
CA GLY A 34 6.74 -26.87 -4.92
C GLY A 34 6.20 -28.25 -5.18
N SER A 35 7.01 -29.16 -5.70
CA SER A 35 6.56 -30.47 -6.18
C SER A 35 5.68 -31.26 -5.19
N ALA A 36 5.98 -31.17 -3.87
CA ALA A 36 5.17 -31.79 -2.83
C ALA A 36 3.94 -30.95 -2.40
N LEU A 37 3.88 -29.68 -2.76
CA LEU A 37 2.95 -28.68 -2.25
C LEU A 37 1.78 -28.43 -3.23
N TYR A 38 2.05 -28.63 -4.54
CA TYR A 38 1.07 -28.36 -5.60
C TYR A 38 0.41 -29.64 -6.09
N LEU A 39 -0.17 -30.41 -5.17
CA LEU A 39 -0.90 -31.63 -5.52
C LEU A 39 -2.35 -31.29 -5.90
N GLU A 40 -2.87 -31.86 -7.00
CA GLU A 40 -4.26 -31.64 -7.44
C GLU A 40 -5.31 -31.97 -6.36
N LYS A 41 -5.01 -32.89 -5.42
CA LYS A 41 -5.87 -33.15 -4.29
C LYS A 41 -6.14 -31.90 -3.44
N TRP A 42 -5.12 -31.03 -3.27
CA TRP A 42 -5.25 -29.77 -2.54
C TRP A 42 -6.05 -28.76 -3.33
N HIS A 43 -5.83 -28.67 -4.65
CA HIS A 43 -6.63 -27.83 -5.52
C HIS A 43 -8.12 -28.19 -5.41
N ARG A 44 -8.46 -29.50 -5.49
CA ARG A 44 -9.82 -29.98 -5.28
C ARG A 44 -10.39 -29.71 -3.89
N TRP A 45 -9.53 -29.83 -2.84
CA TRP A 45 -9.95 -29.53 -1.46
C TRP A 45 -10.29 -28.06 -1.30
N PHE A 46 -9.50 -27.13 -1.87
CA PHE A 46 -9.78 -25.71 -1.82
C PHE A 46 -11.14 -25.33 -2.43
N ASP A 47 -11.63 -26.12 -3.37
CA ASP A 47 -12.96 -25.92 -3.96
C ASP A 47 -14.08 -26.64 -3.20
N SER A 48 -13.77 -27.41 -2.17
CA SER A 48 -14.75 -28.25 -1.47
C SER A 48 -15.65 -27.45 -0.52
N GLU A 49 -16.80 -28.03 -0.24
CA GLU A 49 -17.70 -27.54 0.81
C GLU A 49 -17.04 -27.55 2.20
N GLU A 50 -16.14 -28.52 2.47
CA GLU A 50 -15.37 -28.59 3.71
C GLU A 50 -14.50 -27.35 3.88
N CYS A 51 -13.81 -26.91 2.82
CA CYS A 51 -13.00 -25.70 2.85
C CYS A 51 -13.87 -24.47 3.12
N VAL A 52 -15.00 -24.34 2.43
CA VAL A 52 -15.93 -23.20 2.62
C VAL A 52 -16.44 -23.14 4.07
N ARG A 53 -16.80 -24.28 4.66
CA ARG A 53 -17.19 -24.34 6.07
C ARG A 53 -16.04 -23.94 7.00
N ALA A 54 -14.83 -24.42 6.74
CA ALA A 54 -13.67 -24.06 7.54
C ALA A 54 -13.39 -22.54 7.49
N ILE A 55 -13.58 -21.90 6.32
CA ILE A 55 -13.50 -20.43 6.17
C ILE A 55 -14.56 -19.74 7.03
N LYS A 56 -15.81 -20.22 6.95
CA LYS A 56 -16.92 -19.65 7.72
C LYS A 56 -16.72 -19.80 9.23
N ASP A 57 -16.31 -21.00 9.68
CA ASP A 57 -16.10 -21.31 11.10
C ASP A 57 -14.95 -20.46 11.70
N ALA A 58 -13.99 -20.09 10.88
CA ALA A 58 -12.93 -19.15 11.28
C ALA A 58 -13.42 -17.69 11.36
N GLY A 59 -14.65 -17.41 10.94
CA GLY A 59 -15.26 -16.10 10.95
C GLY A 59 -14.95 -15.23 9.74
N ALA A 60 -14.26 -15.76 8.72
CA ALA A 60 -14.00 -15.01 7.51
C ALA A 60 -15.27 -14.87 6.67
N ASN A 61 -15.48 -13.69 6.13
CA ASN A 61 -16.62 -13.36 5.30
C ASN A 61 -16.24 -12.62 4.02
N ILE A 62 -14.94 -12.48 3.78
CA ILE A 62 -14.37 -12.03 2.50
C ILE A 62 -13.15 -12.90 2.20
N LEU A 63 -13.02 -13.31 0.94
CA LEU A 63 -11.80 -13.93 0.43
C LEU A 63 -11.56 -13.53 -1.02
N HIS A 64 -10.34 -13.71 -1.49
CA HIS A 64 -10.09 -13.79 -2.93
C HIS A 64 -9.72 -15.21 -3.32
N CYS A 65 -10.14 -15.60 -4.51
CA CYS A 65 -9.80 -16.90 -5.10
C CYS A 65 -9.19 -16.70 -6.49
N ARG A 66 -8.51 -17.75 -6.97
CA ARG A 66 -7.92 -17.75 -8.29
C ARG A 66 -8.96 -17.41 -9.37
N PHE A 67 -8.51 -16.68 -10.38
CA PHE A 67 -9.30 -16.43 -11.59
C PHE A 67 -8.38 -16.24 -12.79
N TYR A 68 -7.38 -15.33 -12.70
CA TYR A 68 -6.40 -15.08 -13.75
C TYR A 68 -5.01 -14.85 -13.17
N LYS A 69 -4.07 -15.73 -13.43
CA LYS A 69 -2.70 -15.70 -12.91
C LYS A 69 -1.69 -15.09 -13.88
N GLY A 70 -2.08 -14.88 -15.12
CA GLY A 70 -1.20 -14.35 -16.16
C GLY A 70 -0.58 -15.41 -17.07
N LEU A 71 -1.11 -16.63 -17.06
CA LEU A 71 -0.68 -17.70 -17.97
C LEU A 71 -1.35 -17.62 -19.37
N GLY A 72 -2.27 -16.67 -19.55
CA GLY A 72 -3.14 -16.59 -20.71
C GLY A 72 -4.52 -17.17 -20.42
N TRP A 73 -5.56 -16.55 -21.00
CA TRP A 73 -6.93 -16.98 -20.75
C TRP A 73 -7.20 -18.38 -21.28
N GLU A 74 -6.67 -18.72 -22.45
CA GLU A 74 -6.84 -20.05 -23.03
C GLU A 74 -6.25 -21.15 -22.14
N ALA A 75 -5.14 -20.86 -21.45
CA ALA A 75 -4.51 -21.79 -20.51
C ALA A 75 -5.23 -21.89 -19.15
N GLU A 76 -5.97 -20.85 -18.75
CA GLU A 76 -6.61 -20.78 -17.42
C GLU A 76 -8.11 -21.06 -17.45
N ARG A 77 -8.79 -20.88 -18.58
CA ARG A 77 -10.25 -20.99 -18.71
C ARG A 77 -10.83 -22.38 -18.41
N GLU A 78 -10.04 -23.45 -18.55
CA GLU A 78 -10.47 -24.82 -18.23
C GLU A 78 -10.96 -24.91 -16.77
N ASP A 79 -10.32 -24.19 -15.86
CA ASP A 79 -10.64 -24.21 -14.43
C ASP A 79 -11.78 -23.27 -14.04
N PHE A 80 -12.21 -22.40 -14.92
CA PHE A 80 -13.22 -21.38 -14.63
C PHE A 80 -14.58 -21.94 -14.12
N PRO A 81 -15.12 -23.07 -14.63
CA PRO A 81 -16.32 -23.66 -14.04
C PRO A 81 -16.17 -24.05 -12.56
N ASN A 82 -15.01 -24.56 -12.17
CA ASN A 82 -14.70 -24.89 -10.77
C ASN A 82 -14.63 -23.63 -9.90
N VAL A 83 -13.96 -22.58 -10.40
CA VAL A 83 -13.88 -21.26 -9.73
C VAL A 83 -15.27 -20.68 -9.50
N LYS A 84 -16.13 -20.71 -10.52
CA LYS A 84 -17.52 -20.25 -10.44
C LYS A 84 -18.30 -21.04 -9.38
N GLY A 85 -18.23 -22.37 -9.43
CA GLY A 85 -18.90 -23.23 -8.45
C GLY A 85 -18.40 -23.00 -7.02
N PHE A 86 -17.11 -22.74 -6.82
CA PHE A 86 -16.56 -22.36 -5.53
C PHE A 86 -17.09 -21.01 -5.05
N ALA A 87 -17.09 -19.99 -5.91
CA ALA A 87 -17.61 -18.67 -5.57
C ALA A 87 -19.10 -18.71 -5.19
N GLU A 88 -19.91 -19.49 -5.92
CA GLU A 88 -21.33 -19.69 -5.62
C GLU A 88 -21.55 -20.37 -4.25
N ARG A 89 -20.73 -21.41 -3.92
CA ARG A 89 -20.75 -22.02 -2.59
C ARG A 89 -20.39 -21.04 -1.49
N CYS A 90 -19.33 -20.27 -1.66
CA CYS A 90 -18.93 -19.23 -0.72
C CYS A 90 -20.07 -18.22 -0.48
N ARG A 91 -20.72 -17.75 -1.52
CA ARG A 91 -21.85 -16.80 -1.43
C ARG A 91 -23.05 -17.40 -0.71
N ALA A 92 -23.33 -18.70 -0.91
CA ALA A 92 -24.38 -19.41 -0.17
C ALA A 92 -24.12 -19.44 1.36
N HIS A 93 -22.86 -19.38 1.78
CA HIS A 93 -22.44 -19.25 3.16
C HIS A 93 -22.27 -17.80 3.64
N GLY A 94 -22.64 -16.80 2.83
CA GLY A 94 -22.51 -15.37 3.15
C GLY A 94 -21.06 -14.86 3.10
N ILE A 95 -20.19 -15.52 2.34
CA ILE A 95 -18.80 -15.12 2.12
C ILE A 95 -18.71 -14.40 0.77
N ARG A 96 -18.23 -13.16 0.77
CA ARG A 96 -17.95 -12.37 -0.43
C ARG A 96 -16.68 -12.87 -1.10
N VAL A 97 -16.69 -12.98 -2.41
CA VAL A 97 -15.58 -13.54 -3.20
C VAL A 97 -15.03 -12.50 -4.16
N PHE A 98 -13.72 -12.32 -4.15
CA PHE A 98 -13.00 -11.47 -5.07
C PHE A 98 -12.21 -12.32 -6.06
N ALA A 99 -12.36 -12.04 -7.35
CA ALA A 99 -11.56 -12.69 -8.38
C ALA A 99 -10.12 -12.16 -8.33
N TYR A 100 -9.15 -13.05 -8.13
CA TYR A 100 -7.75 -12.72 -8.20
C TYR A 100 -7.34 -12.50 -9.67
N VAL A 101 -6.77 -11.35 -9.97
CA VAL A 101 -6.27 -10.99 -11.29
C VAL A 101 -4.84 -10.52 -11.17
N GLN A 102 -3.92 -11.24 -11.77
CA GLN A 102 -2.52 -10.82 -11.84
C GLN A 102 -2.35 -9.65 -12.82
N TYR A 103 -1.79 -8.54 -12.32
CA TYR A 103 -1.62 -7.32 -13.09
C TYR A 103 -0.26 -7.22 -13.76
N SER A 104 0.83 -7.51 -13.05
CA SER A 104 2.20 -7.23 -13.49
C SER A 104 2.94 -8.45 -14.01
N THR A 105 2.27 -9.35 -14.72
CA THR A 105 2.89 -10.60 -15.16
C THR A 105 2.39 -11.07 -16.53
N LEU A 106 3.34 -11.57 -17.32
CA LEU A 106 3.15 -12.31 -18.57
C LEU A 106 3.95 -13.62 -18.43
N TYR A 107 3.28 -14.77 -18.36
CA TYR A 107 3.95 -16.06 -18.44
C TYR A 107 4.19 -16.40 -19.91
N SER A 108 5.40 -16.13 -20.42
CA SER A 108 5.69 -16.25 -21.86
C SER A 108 5.45 -17.66 -22.39
N GLU A 109 5.88 -18.70 -21.66
CA GLU A 109 5.76 -20.09 -22.09
C GLU A 109 4.33 -20.56 -22.44
N THR A 110 3.31 -19.90 -21.93
CA THR A 110 1.91 -20.25 -22.19
C THR A 110 1.16 -19.15 -22.94
N MET A 111 1.49 -17.89 -22.70
CA MET A 111 0.79 -16.77 -23.35
C MET A 111 1.16 -16.60 -24.83
N GLU A 112 2.38 -17.01 -25.24
CA GLU A 112 2.82 -16.94 -26.64
C GLU A 112 1.94 -17.79 -27.57
N GLU A 113 1.32 -18.86 -27.07
CA GLU A 113 0.36 -19.67 -27.84
C GLU A 113 -0.95 -18.89 -28.13
N GLU A 114 -1.37 -18.02 -27.21
CA GLU A 114 -2.58 -17.20 -27.37
C GLU A 114 -2.26 -15.86 -28.04
N ILE A 115 -1.10 -15.27 -27.76
CA ILE A 115 -0.69 -13.92 -28.17
C ILE A 115 0.64 -14.00 -28.94
N PRO A 116 0.61 -14.11 -30.27
CA PRO A 116 1.84 -14.28 -31.07
C PRO A 116 2.84 -13.13 -30.97
N ASP A 117 2.39 -11.89 -30.67
CA ASP A 117 3.25 -10.71 -30.49
C ASP A 117 3.42 -10.33 -29.00
N LEU A 118 3.46 -11.33 -28.12
CA LEU A 118 3.58 -11.13 -26.67
C LEU A 118 4.80 -10.32 -26.29
N GLU A 119 5.90 -10.46 -27.02
CA GLU A 119 7.14 -9.69 -26.79
C GLU A 119 6.92 -8.16 -26.82
N SER A 120 5.99 -7.68 -27.64
CA SER A 120 5.66 -6.24 -27.71
C SER A 120 4.96 -5.73 -26.45
N TRP A 121 4.38 -6.63 -25.65
CA TRP A 121 3.73 -6.30 -24.38
C TRP A 121 4.70 -6.21 -23.22
N ALA A 122 5.87 -6.85 -23.33
CA ALA A 122 6.84 -6.92 -22.25
C ALA A 122 7.56 -5.58 -22.03
N ALA A 123 7.82 -5.26 -20.78
CA ALA A 123 8.65 -4.13 -20.41
C ALA A 123 10.11 -4.36 -20.81
N ARG A 124 10.79 -3.28 -21.17
CA ARG A 124 12.20 -3.29 -21.57
C ARG A 124 13.04 -2.55 -20.54
N ASP A 125 14.20 -3.11 -20.23
CA ASP A 125 15.23 -2.48 -19.42
C ASP A 125 16.03 -1.42 -20.20
N GLU A 126 17.10 -0.89 -19.62
CA GLU A 126 17.96 0.12 -20.23
C GLU A 126 18.83 -0.41 -21.38
N HIS A 127 18.94 -1.72 -21.54
CA HIS A 127 19.68 -2.42 -22.60
C HIS A 127 18.76 -2.99 -23.69
N GLY A 128 17.44 -2.84 -23.52
CA GLY A 128 16.43 -3.39 -24.43
C GLY A 128 16.02 -4.83 -24.14
N GLY A 129 16.53 -5.42 -23.06
CA GLY A 129 16.18 -6.77 -22.59
C GLY A 129 14.79 -6.81 -21.94
N PHE A 130 14.21 -8.01 -21.83
CA PHE A 130 12.98 -8.21 -21.06
C PHE A 130 13.25 -8.05 -19.57
N VAL A 131 12.30 -7.45 -18.87
CA VAL A 131 12.37 -7.35 -17.41
C VAL A 131 11.69 -8.57 -16.78
N PRO A 132 12.45 -9.47 -16.13
CA PRO A 132 11.83 -10.62 -15.46
C PRO A 132 11.11 -10.19 -14.18
N TYR A 133 10.09 -10.97 -13.80
CA TYR A 133 9.38 -10.75 -12.55
C TYR A 133 10.28 -11.14 -11.36
N ILE A 134 10.53 -10.23 -10.44
CA ILE A 134 11.37 -10.35 -9.24
C ILE A 134 12.86 -10.49 -9.57
N ASN A 135 13.28 -11.50 -10.31
CA ASN A 135 14.69 -11.77 -10.62
C ASN A 135 14.86 -12.64 -11.88
N GLU A 136 16.10 -12.79 -12.32
CA GLU A 136 16.46 -13.50 -13.56
C GLU A 136 16.10 -15.00 -13.56
N SER A 137 15.91 -15.63 -12.38
CA SER A 137 15.46 -17.03 -12.33
C SER A 137 14.04 -17.23 -12.84
N ASN A 138 13.26 -16.15 -12.94
CA ASN A 138 11.93 -16.13 -13.53
C ASN A 138 11.95 -15.75 -15.03
N TYR A 139 12.88 -16.25 -15.78
CA TYR A 139 13.06 -15.95 -17.22
C TYR A 139 11.79 -16.16 -18.08
N PHE A 140 10.91 -17.05 -17.66
CA PHE A 140 9.63 -17.39 -18.30
C PHE A 140 8.48 -16.45 -17.90
N ARG A 141 8.75 -15.48 -17.03
CA ARG A 141 7.73 -14.58 -16.47
C ARG A 141 8.19 -13.13 -16.59
N TRP A 142 7.63 -12.42 -17.55
CA TRP A 142 8.02 -11.07 -17.87
C TRP A 142 7.10 -10.04 -17.17
N MET A 143 7.66 -8.89 -16.86
CA MET A 143 6.86 -7.72 -16.46
C MET A 143 6.25 -7.07 -17.70
N PRO A 144 4.97 -6.63 -17.67
CA PRO A 144 4.32 -5.97 -18.81
C PRO A 144 4.70 -4.49 -18.89
N CYS A 145 4.59 -3.94 -20.09
CA CYS A 145 4.58 -2.50 -20.34
C CYS A 145 3.14 -1.98 -20.23
N VAL A 146 2.82 -1.23 -19.16
CA VAL A 146 1.47 -0.68 -18.95
C VAL A 146 1.06 0.40 -19.96
N ASN A 147 2.01 0.90 -20.76
CA ASN A 147 1.74 1.79 -21.89
C ASN A 147 1.45 1.03 -23.20
N ASN A 148 1.43 -0.30 -23.16
CA ASN A 148 0.99 -1.09 -24.31
C ASN A 148 -0.54 -1.17 -24.34
N PRO A 149 -1.23 -0.65 -25.37
CA PRO A 149 -2.69 -0.63 -25.43
C PRO A 149 -3.31 -2.02 -25.55
N ASP A 150 -2.62 -2.96 -26.21
CA ASP A 150 -3.14 -4.31 -26.43
C ASP A 150 -3.10 -5.11 -25.11
N PHE A 151 -2.05 -4.95 -24.31
CA PHE A 151 -2.00 -5.51 -22.95
C PHE A 151 -3.15 -4.99 -22.08
N ILE A 152 -3.40 -3.69 -22.09
CA ILE A 152 -4.50 -3.09 -21.32
C ILE A 152 -5.87 -3.54 -21.85
N ALA A 153 -6.03 -3.66 -23.18
CA ALA A 153 -7.24 -4.19 -23.78
C ALA A 153 -7.51 -5.65 -23.39
N TYR A 154 -6.44 -6.45 -23.31
CA TYR A 154 -6.52 -7.83 -22.86
C TYR A 154 -6.94 -7.93 -21.39
N LEU A 155 -6.35 -7.15 -20.48
CA LEU A 155 -6.78 -7.13 -19.08
C LEU A 155 -8.23 -6.66 -18.93
N LYS A 156 -8.68 -5.70 -19.74
CA LYS A 156 -10.10 -5.30 -19.79
C LYS A 156 -11.01 -6.46 -20.23
N LYS A 157 -10.57 -7.30 -21.19
CA LYS A 157 -11.28 -8.55 -21.55
C LYS A 157 -11.42 -9.47 -20.35
N ILE A 158 -10.31 -9.70 -19.60
CA ILE A 158 -10.32 -10.55 -18.40
C ILE A 158 -11.27 -10.01 -17.33
N ILE A 159 -11.25 -8.70 -17.08
CA ILE A 159 -12.13 -8.03 -16.12
C ILE A 159 -13.61 -8.19 -16.52
N ARG A 160 -13.95 -8.05 -17.80
CA ARG A 160 -15.33 -8.26 -18.28
C ARG A 160 -15.78 -9.70 -18.08
N ILE A 161 -14.93 -10.69 -18.36
CA ILE A 161 -15.24 -12.11 -18.10
C ILE A 161 -15.56 -12.32 -16.61
N ALA A 162 -14.77 -11.74 -15.70
CA ALA A 162 -15.05 -11.82 -14.26
C ALA A 162 -16.39 -11.15 -13.89
N ALA A 163 -16.66 -9.96 -14.41
CA ALA A 163 -17.89 -9.22 -14.16
C ALA A 163 -19.14 -9.95 -14.70
N ASP A 164 -19.05 -10.52 -15.92
CA ASP A 164 -20.15 -11.23 -16.58
C ASP A 164 -20.48 -12.56 -15.90
N ALA A 165 -19.53 -13.15 -15.16
CA ALA A 165 -19.75 -14.36 -14.39
C ALA A 165 -20.79 -14.19 -13.27
N LYS A 166 -21.02 -12.97 -12.78
CA LYS A 166 -21.97 -12.58 -11.73
C LYS A 166 -21.84 -13.37 -10.41
N CYS A 167 -20.69 -14.00 -10.21
CA CYS A 167 -20.38 -14.76 -9.01
C CYS A 167 -19.34 -14.09 -8.09
N PHE A 168 -18.74 -12.99 -8.52
CA PHE A 168 -17.77 -12.22 -7.73
C PHE A 168 -18.36 -10.93 -7.18
N ASP A 169 -17.92 -10.55 -5.99
CA ASP A 169 -18.28 -9.29 -5.32
C ASP A 169 -17.22 -8.20 -5.55
N GLY A 170 -16.06 -8.60 -6.05
CA GLY A 170 -14.96 -7.70 -6.38
C GLY A 170 -13.85 -8.36 -7.18
N LEU A 171 -12.86 -7.54 -7.53
CA LEU A 171 -11.61 -7.93 -8.16
C LEU A 171 -10.46 -7.61 -7.21
N MET A 172 -9.50 -8.50 -7.11
CA MET A 172 -8.24 -8.30 -6.42
C MET A 172 -7.12 -8.32 -7.44
N LEU A 173 -6.67 -7.12 -7.87
CA LEU A 173 -5.49 -7.01 -8.72
C LEU A 173 -4.25 -7.23 -7.86
N ASP A 174 -3.45 -8.21 -8.22
CA ASP A 174 -2.22 -8.50 -7.49
C ASP A 174 -1.00 -7.89 -8.19
N ASN A 175 -0.04 -7.48 -7.36
CA ASN A 175 1.20 -6.84 -7.81
C ASN A 175 0.93 -5.62 -8.70
N CYS A 176 0.19 -4.63 -8.19
CA CYS A 176 -0.10 -3.38 -8.92
C CYS A 176 1.13 -2.49 -9.12
N ASN A 177 2.28 -2.94 -8.67
CA ASN A 177 3.60 -2.37 -8.91
C ASN A 177 4.12 -2.81 -10.28
N VAL A 178 4.65 -1.87 -11.04
CA VAL A 178 5.25 -2.11 -12.36
C VAL A 178 6.66 -1.53 -12.43
N VAL A 179 7.42 -2.01 -13.41
CA VAL A 179 8.78 -1.55 -13.61
C VAL A 179 8.84 -0.31 -14.50
N GLN A 180 9.95 0.39 -14.42
CA GLN A 180 10.29 1.54 -15.24
C GLN A 180 10.60 1.11 -16.67
N CYS A 181 9.57 0.85 -17.46
CA CYS A 181 9.73 0.43 -18.85
C CYS A 181 10.43 1.49 -19.71
N ARG A 182 11.46 1.08 -20.43
CA ARG A 182 12.28 1.93 -21.31
C ARG A 182 12.13 1.63 -22.79
N CYS A 183 11.07 0.98 -23.20
CA CYS A 183 10.80 0.69 -24.61
C CYS A 183 10.63 1.99 -25.44
N PRO A 184 10.78 1.93 -26.77
CA PRO A 184 10.65 3.10 -27.64
C PRO A 184 9.31 3.83 -27.49
N ARG A 185 8.20 3.10 -27.27
CA ARG A 185 6.88 3.69 -27.00
C ARG A 185 6.90 4.55 -25.75
N CYS A 186 7.39 4.00 -24.62
CA CYS A 186 7.49 4.74 -23.37
C CYS A 186 8.37 5.97 -23.49
N LEU A 187 9.46 5.90 -24.24
CA LEU A 187 10.34 7.06 -24.48
C LEU A 187 9.63 8.16 -25.28
N GLY A 188 8.84 7.80 -26.30
CA GLY A 188 8.02 8.75 -27.03
C GLY A 188 7.01 9.44 -26.13
N LEU A 189 6.23 8.65 -25.36
CA LEU A 189 5.25 9.15 -24.41
C LEU A 189 5.88 10.01 -23.31
N PHE A 190 7.08 9.71 -22.85
CA PHE A 190 7.79 10.53 -21.89
C PHE A 190 8.12 11.92 -22.44
N ARG A 191 8.59 12.01 -23.69
CA ARG A 191 8.83 13.30 -24.34
C ARG A 191 7.55 14.10 -24.52
N ASP A 192 6.45 13.43 -24.86
CA ASP A 192 5.12 14.06 -24.95
C ASP A 192 4.60 14.50 -23.57
N TYR A 193 4.91 13.76 -22.51
CA TYR A 193 4.60 14.14 -21.14
C TYR A 193 5.32 15.41 -20.70
N LEU A 194 6.60 15.57 -21.10
CA LEU A 194 7.42 16.72 -20.72
C LEU A 194 6.96 18.03 -21.39
N ARG A 195 6.63 17.99 -22.69
CA ARG A 195 6.37 19.19 -23.51
C ARG A 195 5.33 20.15 -22.94
N PRO A 196 4.14 19.74 -22.47
CA PRO A 196 3.15 20.66 -21.93
C PRO A 196 3.38 21.06 -20.46
N ARG A 197 4.29 20.38 -19.75
CA ARG A 197 4.47 20.53 -18.29
C ARG A 197 5.69 21.33 -17.90
N PHE A 198 6.68 21.38 -18.77
CA PHE A 198 7.99 21.93 -18.43
C PHE A 198 8.57 22.77 -19.55
N ASN A 199 9.40 23.75 -19.18
CA ASN A 199 10.25 24.44 -20.12
C ASN A 199 11.59 23.68 -20.24
N PRO A 200 12.07 23.33 -21.46
CA PRO A 200 13.36 22.65 -21.63
C PRO A 200 14.53 23.35 -20.92
N ARG A 201 14.50 24.68 -20.84
CA ARG A 201 15.55 25.47 -20.18
C ARG A 201 15.68 25.17 -18.69
N ASP A 202 14.58 24.80 -18.01
CA ASP A 202 14.59 24.40 -16.59
C ASP A 202 15.39 23.11 -16.37
N PHE A 203 15.64 22.35 -17.44
CA PHE A 203 16.43 21.12 -17.48
C PHE A 203 17.82 21.34 -18.09
N GLY A 204 18.21 22.59 -18.39
CA GLY A 204 19.43 22.90 -19.11
C GLY A 204 19.43 22.44 -20.58
N LEU A 205 18.26 22.25 -21.17
CA LEU A 205 18.05 21.70 -22.51
C LEU A 205 17.50 22.76 -23.47
N LYS A 206 17.69 22.53 -24.80
CA LYS A 206 17.06 23.33 -25.85
C LYS A 206 15.70 22.79 -26.27
N SER A 207 15.53 21.47 -26.25
CA SER A 207 14.27 20.76 -26.52
C SER A 207 14.23 19.45 -25.78
N PHE A 208 13.06 18.80 -25.75
CA PHE A 208 12.92 17.45 -25.19
C PHE A 208 13.12 16.33 -26.22
N ASP A 209 13.40 16.63 -27.47
CA ASP A 209 13.46 15.63 -28.55
C ASP A 209 14.59 14.60 -28.37
N HIS A 210 15.66 14.99 -27.69
CA HIS A 210 16.82 14.14 -27.40
C HIS A 210 16.87 13.61 -25.98
N VAL A 211 15.85 13.93 -25.15
CA VAL A 211 15.79 13.40 -23.78
C VAL A 211 15.71 11.89 -23.81
N ARG A 212 16.46 11.25 -22.91
CA ARG A 212 16.45 9.82 -22.64
C ARG A 212 16.05 9.57 -21.19
N PHE A 213 15.60 8.37 -20.91
CA PHE A 213 15.40 7.97 -19.52
C PHE A 213 16.72 7.92 -18.75
N PRO A 214 16.71 8.29 -17.46
CA PRO A 214 17.86 8.11 -16.59
C PRO A 214 18.17 6.63 -16.42
N THR A 215 19.45 6.28 -16.18
CA THR A 215 19.84 4.89 -15.91
C THR A 215 19.31 4.42 -14.56
N VAL A 216 19.18 3.10 -14.39
CA VAL A 216 18.79 2.51 -13.09
C VAL A 216 19.80 2.90 -12.01
N ALA A 217 21.10 2.88 -12.34
CA ALA A 217 22.16 3.29 -11.43
C ALA A 217 22.01 4.76 -10.97
N ALA A 218 21.68 5.67 -11.89
CA ALA A 218 21.47 7.08 -11.55
C ALA A 218 20.28 7.30 -10.60
N ILE A 219 19.23 6.49 -10.71
CA ILE A 219 18.06 6.55 -9.82
C ILE A 219 18.39 5.96 -8.44
N LYS A 220 19.05 4.80 -8.39
CA LYS A 220 19.36 4.08 -7.14
C LYS A 220 20.47 4.70 -6.30
N ALA A 221 21.42 5.40 -6.94
CA ALA A 221 22.60 5.94 -6.26
C ALA A 221 22.32 7.13 -5.32
N ARG A 222 21.08 7.64 -5.26
CA ARG A 222 20.76 8.91 -4.59
C ARG A 222 19.71 8.73 -3.50
N THR A 223 20.04 9.18 -2.30
CA THR A 223 19.07 9.36 -1.21
C THR A 223 18.15 10.56 -1.47
N GLU A 224 18.70 11.60 -2.12
CA GLU A 224 18.02 12.85 -2.46
C GLU A 224 17.90 13.01 -3.98
N LEU A 225 16.69 13.19 -4.48
CA LEU A 225 16.43 13.36 -5.91
C LEU A 225 16.37 14.85 -6.28
N LYS A 226 17.44 15.34 -6.88
CA LYS A 226 17.58 16.76 -7.30
C LYS A 226 17.58 16.96 -8.82
N ASP A 227 17.82 15.89 -9.58
CA ASP A 227 17.87 15.95 -11.04
C ASP A 227 16.44 16.03 -11.61
N PRO A 228 16.07 17.12 -12.29
CA PRO A 228 14.71 17.32 -12.79
C PRO A 228 14.30 16.27 -13.83
N VAL A 229 15.24 15.70 -14.60
CA VAL A 229 14.94 14.63 -15.56
C VAL A 229 14.58 13.34 -14.82
N ILE A 230 15.30 13.02 -13.74
CA ILE A 230 15.00 11.84 -12.90
C ILE A 230 13.63 11.99 -12.26
N ILE A 231 13.35 13.14 -11.66
CA ILE A 231 12.06 13.42 -10.99
C ILE A 231 10.93 13.31 -12.02
N ALA A 232 11.07 13.95 -13.19
CA ALA A 232 10.05 13.91 -14.22
C ALA A 232 9.82 12.49 -14.79
N ALA A 233 10.89 11.69 -14.94
CA ALA A 233 10.77 10.31 -15.40
C ALA A 233 10.03 9.42 -14.39
N LEU A 234 10.32 9.57 -13.10
CA LEU A 234 9.64 8.84 -12.03
C LEU A 234 8.14 9.20 -11.97
N HIS A 235 7.82 10.48 -12.08
CA HIS A 235 6.42 10.93 -12.15
C HIS A 235 5.72 10.42 -13.42
N PHE A 236 6.40 10.40 -14.56
CA PHE A 236 5.85 9.83 -15.79
C PHE A 236 5.48 8.36 -15.65
N TRP A 237 6.37 7.53 -15.11
CA TRP A 237 6.08 6.10 -14.93
C TRP A 237 4.97 5.87 -13.91
N ALA A 238 4.95 6.63 -12.82
CA ALA A 238 3.88 6.55 -11.83
C ALA A 238 2.53 6.98 -12.42
N GLU A 239 2.51 8.03 -13.24
CA GLU A 239 1.31 8.49 -13.94
C GLU A 239 0.84 7.49 -14.99
N SER A 240 1.76 6.83 -15.73
CA SER A 240 1.43 5.75 -16.65
C SER A 240 0.73 4.59 -15.93
N ASN A 241 1.24 4.19 -14.76
CA ASN A 241 0.63 3.14 -13.96
C ASN A 241 -0.77 3.57 -13.42
N ARG A 242 -0.90 4.81 -12.94
CA ARG A 242 -2.18 5.38 -12.52
C ARG A 242 -3.22 5.34 -13.63
N GLN A 243 -2.84 5.77 -14.85
CA GLN A 243 -3.73 5.77 -16.02
C GLN A 243 -4.18 4.35 -16.39
N ALA A 244 -3.28 3.37 -16.35
CA ALA A 244 -3.62 1.97 -16.59
C ALA A 244 -4.61 1.44 -15.55
N LEU A 245 -4.32 1.62 -14.26
CA LEU A 245 -5.17 1.15 -13.15
C LEU A 245 -6.54 1.84 -13.16
N THR A 246 -6.60 3.15 -13.37
CA THR A 246 -7.88 3.88 -13.47
C THR A 246 -8.71 3.45 -14.68
N ALA A 247 -8.07 3.14 -15.82
CA ALA A 247 -8.76 2.62 -17.00
C ALA A 247 -9.32 1.19 -16.79
N LEU A 248 -8.62 0.36 -16.02
CA LEU A 248 -9.10 -0.97 -15.62
C LEU A 248 -10.25 -0.86 -14.61
N ARG A 249 -10.13 0.03 -13.61
CA ARG A 249 -11.22 0.32 -12.66
C ARG A 249 -12.47 0.82 -13.36
N ALA A 250 -12.32 1.75 -14.30
CA ALA A 250 -13.44 2.26 -15.09
C ALA A 250 -14.13 1.13 -15.87
N CYS A 251 -13.36 0.24 -16.51
CA CYS A 251 -13.89 -0.93 -17.20
C CYS A 251 -14.67 -1.89 -16.27
N ALA A 252 -14.16 -2.11 -15.06
CA ALA A 252 -14.87 -2.93 -14.05
C ALA A 252 -16.19 -2.28 -13.64
N LYS A 253 -16.20 -0.96 -13.39
CA LYS A 253 -17.40 -0.21 -13.00
C LYS A 253 -18.43 -0.07 -14.13
N GLU A 254 -17.98 0.00 -15.37
CA GLU A 254 -18.85 -0.02 -16.55
C GLU A 254 -19.57 -1.38 -16.68
N ALA A 255 -18.84 -2.48 -16.47
CA ALA A 255 -19.40 -3.84 -16.54
C ALA A 255 -20.31 -4.17 -15.34
N ASP A 256 -19.95 -3.75 -14.14
CA ASP A 256 -20.74 -3.89 -12.93
C ASP A 256 -20.37 -2.78 -11.90
N PRO A 257 -21.22 -1.75 -11.71
CA PRO A 257 -20.96 -0.66 -10.76
C PRO A 257 -20.80 -1.12 -9.30
N ALA A 258 -21.38 -2.28 -8.93
CA ALA A 258 -21.31 -2.82 -7.57
C ALA A 258 -19.97 -3.52 -7.30
N LEU A 259 -19.22 -3.92 -8.33
CA LEU A 259 -17.98 -4.65 -8.21
C LEU A 259 -16.93 -3.81 -7.48
N ILE A 260 -16.34 -4.33 -6.42
CA ILE A 260 -15.28 -3.65 -5.67
C ILE A 260 -13.95 -3.87 -6.40
N PHE A 261 -13.29 -2.79 -6.81
CA PHE A 261 -12.00 -2.85 -7.47
C PHE A 261 -10.89 -2.66 -6.42
N SER A 262 -10.22 -3.74 -6.03
CA SER A 262 -9.12 -3.70 -5.06
C SER A 262 -7.79 -4.05 -5.69
N GLY A 263 -6.69 -3.61 -5.06
CA GLY A 263 -5.35 -3.90 -5.55
C GLY A 263 -4.33 -4.06 -4.45
N ASN A 264 -3.40 -5.00 -4.66
CA ASN A 264 -2.19 -5.15 -3.86
C ASN A 264 -1.10 -4.26 -4.46
N ALA A 265 -0.92 -3.08 -3.87
CA ALA A 265 -0.02 -2.04 -4.39
C ALA A 265 1.15 -1.73 -3.44
N GLY A 266 1.37 -2.55 -2.42
CA GLY A 266 2.39 -2.29 -1.39
C GLY A 266 1.98 -1.24 -0.36
N SER A 267 2.92 -0.84 0.50
CA SER A 267 2.65 0.11 1.58
C SER A 267 2.40 1.53 1.05
N PRO A 268 1.31 2.19 1.49
CA PRO A 268 1.06 3.60 1.18
C PRO A 268 2.06 4.54 1.85
N ARG A 269 2.95 4.03 2.70
CA ARG A 269 3.98 4.78 3.41
C ARG A 269 5.39 4.56 2.86
N ARG A 270 5.52 3.82 1.77
CA ARG A 270 6.80 3.53 1.15
C ARG A 270 7.24 4.67 0.23
N GLY A 271 8.14 5.53 0.68
CA GLY A 271 8.72 6.60 -0.13
C GLY A 271 9.49 6.11 -1.36
N ALA A 272 10.12 4.93 -1.25
CA ALA A 272 10.79 4.29 -2.38
C ALA A 272 9.81 3.72 -3.45
N GLY A 273 8.51 3.68 -3.18
CA GLY A 273 7.51 3.09 -4.08
C GLY A 273 7.53 3.70 -5.48
N MET A 274 7.71 5.01 -5.60
CA MET A 274 7.84 5.68 -6.89
C MET A 274 9.15 5.32 -7.61
N ARG A 275 10.25 5.18 -6.86
CA ARG A 275 11.58 4.87 -7.43
C ARG A 275 11.71 3.44 -7.91
N GLU A 276 11.03 2.50 -7.27
CA GLU A 276 11.19 1.08 -7.52
C GLU A 276 10.02 0.47 -8.28
N TRP A 277 8.79 0.96 -8.04
CA TRP A 277 7.58 0.27 -8.43
C TRP A 277 6.58 1.14 -9.21
N CYS A 278 6.96 2.34 -9.60
CA CYS A 278 6.11 3.28 -10.34
C CYS A 278 4.75 3.53 -9.66
N LEU A 279 4.74 3.61 -8.33
CA LEU A 279 3.56 3.88 -7.52
C LEU A 279 3.71 5.18 -6.74
N ARG A 280 2.68 6.01 -6.78
CA ARG A 280 2.52 7.17 -5.88
C ARG A 280 1.36 6.91 -4.95
N PRO A 281 1.58 6.86 -3.62
CA PRO A 281 0.50 6.68 -2.66
C PRO A 281 -0.62 7.72 -2.80
N ALA A 282 -0.29 8.96 -3.15
CA ALA A 282 -1.26 10.01 -3.45
C ALA A 282 -2.31 9.63 -4.53
N HIS A 283 -2.00 8.65 -5.40
CA HIS A 283 -2.91 8.19 -6.45
C HIS A 283 -3.80 7.00 -6.06
N PHE A 284 -3.59 6.40 -4.89
CA PHE A 284 -4.26 5.12 -4.55
C PHE A 284 -5.78 5.24 -4.48
N ALA A 285 -6.29 6.36 -3.97
CA ALA A 285 -7.74 6.60 -3.91
C ALA A 285 -8.38 6.75 -5.31
N ASP A 286 -7.61 7.20 -6.31
CA ASP A 286 -8.08 7.25 -7.70
C ASP A 286 -8.13 5.84 -8.32
N CYS A 287 -7.16 5.00 -7.96
CA CYS A 287 -6.96 3.68 -8.57
C CYS A 287 -7.87 2.60 -7.99
N PHE A 288 -8.19 2.65 -6.69
CA PHE A 288 -8.81 1.55 -5.96
C PHE A 288 -10.02 1.98 -5.14
N ASP A 289 -10.98 1.06 -4.96
CA ASP A 289 -12.06 1.17 -3.98
C ASP A 289 -11.64 0.61 -2.62
N LEU A 290 -10.61 -0.23 -2.60
CA LEU A 290 -10.01 -0.88 -1.44
C LEU A 290 -8.56 -1.23 -1.74
N LEU A 291 -7.66 -0.86 -0.84
CA LEU A 291 -6.24 -1.20 -0.93
C LEU A 291 -5.95 -2.49 -0.15
N ILE A 292 -5.13 -3.34 -0.73
CA ILE A 292 -4.48 -4.46 -0.04
C ILE A 292 -3.00 -4.10 0.07
N CYS A 293 -2.48 -4.12 1.28
CA CYS A 293 -1.10 -3.82 1.55
C CYS A 293 -0.44 -5.04 2.18
N GLN A 294 0.49 -5.63 1.47
CA GLN A 294 1.26 -6.77 1.94
C GLN A 294 2.50 -6.25 2.67
N THR A 295 2.40 -6.14 3.98
CA THR A 295 3.51 -5.68 4.83
C THR A 295 3.88 -6.78 5.81
N GLY A 296 5.17 -7.04 5.96
CA GLY A 296 5.70 -8.05 6.90
C GLY A 296 5.64 -7.63 8.38
N ASN A 297 4.75 -6.70 8.74
CA ASN A 297 4.74 -6.04 10.04
C ASN A 297 4.01 -6.86 11.10
N GLU A 298 4.74 -7.73 11.76
CA GLU A 298 4.30 -8.27 13.04
C GLU A 298 4.52 -7.23 14.15
N PRO A 299 3.51 -6.93 14.98
CA PRO A 299 3.67 -6.03 16.11
C PRO A 299 4.81 -6.49 17.03
N ARG A 300 5.87 -5.71 17.10
CA ARG A 300 7.05 -6.00 17.94
C ARG A 300 7.84 -4.75 18.23
N MET A 301 8.66 -4.79 19.26
CA MET A 301 9.64 -3.74 19.53
C MET A 301 11.00 -4.11 18.93
N ILE A 302 11.66 -3.13 18.31
CA ILE A 302 13.06 -3.22 17.90
C ILE A 302 13.81 -2.04 18.52
N GLY A 303 14.58 -2.34 19.58
CA GLY A 303 15.11 -1.28 20.43
C GLY A 303 13.96 -0.47 21.04
N ASN A 304 13.98 0.84 20.84
CA ASN A 304 12.98 1.77 21.35
C ASN A 304 11.85 2.08 20.35
N ALA A 305 11.87 1.50 19.16
CA ALA A 305 10.88 1.76 18.12
C ALA A 305 9.92 0.59 17.96
N SER A 306 8.64 0.89 17.69
CA SER A 306 7.63 -0.11 17.42
C SER A 306 7.52 -0.43 15.94
N VAL A 307 7.43 -1.72 15.62
CA VAL A 307 6.94 -2.20 14.33
C VAL A 307 5.43 -2.27 14.42
N THR A 308 4.73 -1.59 13.55
CA THR A 308 3.27 -1.50 13.55
C THR A 308 2.77 -1.17 12.14
N ARG A 309 1.49 -1.42 11.88
CA ARG A 309 0.81 -1.02 10.63
C ARG A 309 -0.09 0.20 10.83
N ILE A 310 0.01 0.86 11.96
CA ILE A 310 -0.80 2.04 12.30
C ILE A 310 -0.64 3.13 11.23
N ARG A 311 0.60 3.35 10.76
CA ARG A 311 0.90 4.37 9.73
C ARG A 311 0.13 4.13 8.44
N GLU A 312 0.14 2.90 7.94
CA GLU A 312 -0.56 2.52 6.72
C GLU A 312 -2.08 2.70 6.88
N MET A 313 -2.61 2.27 8.03
CA MET A 313 -4.03 2.40 8.32
C MET A 313 -4.46 3.86 8.43
N MET A 314 -3.71 4.69 9.16
CA MET A 314 -3.97 6.13 9.27
C MET A 314 -3.89 6.84 7.91
N THR A 315 -2.90 6.47 7.08
CA THR A 315 -2.75 7.04 5.74
C THR A 315 -3.97 6.73 4.88
N CYS A 316 -4.38 5.48 4.83
CA CYS A 316 -5.53 5.07 4.04
C CYS A 316 -6.85 5.63 4.60
N GLU A 317 -7.00 5.69 5.92
CA GLU A 317 -8.16 6.32 6.55
C GLU A 317 -8.28 7.80 6.17
N SER A 318 -7.16 8.54 6.23
CA SER A 318 -7.13 9.96 5.87
C SER A 318 -7.40 10.20 4.39
N MET A 319 -7.04 9.25 3.51
CA MET A 319 -7.39 9.27 2.08
C MET A 319 -8.81 8.72 1.81
N ASN A 320 -9.55 8.34 2.85
CA ASN A 320 -10.88 7.72 2.72
C ASN A 320 -10.88 6.43 1.89
N LEU A 321 -9.79 5.67 1.94
CA LEU A 321 -9.55 4.43 1.22
C LEU A 321 -9.52 3.25 2.21
N PRO A 322 -10.48 2.31 2.16
CA PRO A 322 -10.42 1.10 2.99
C PRO A 322 -9.14 0.32 2.75
N LEU A 323 -8.53 -0.18 3.83
CA LEU A 323 -7.27 -0.94 3.78
C LEU A 323 -7.42 -2.32 4.39
N TYR A 324 -7.02 -3.35 3.66
CA TYR A 324 -6.68 -4.66 4.21
C TYR A 324 -5.16 -4.77 4.39
N PRO A 325 -4.63 -4.55 5.59
CA PRO A 325 -3.20 -4.67 5.85
C PRO A 325 -2.85 -6.15 6.07
N LEU A 326 -2.56 -6.84 4.97
CA LEU A 326 -2.19 -8.24 4.97
C LEU A 326 -0.88 -8.48 5.71
N SER A 327 -0.87 -9.41 6.65
CA SER A 327 0.36 -9.85 7.30
C SER A 327 1.04 -10.96 6.50
N ASP A 328 2.32 -10.81 6.27
CA ASP A 328 3.22 -11.86 5.78
C ASP A 328 3.90 -12.66 6.90
N GLY A 329 3.52 -12.44 8.14
CA GLY A 329 4.13 -13.09 9.31
C GLY A 329 4.24 -14.61 9.24
N ASP A 330 3.48 -15.16 8.33
CA ASP A 330 3.56 -16.57 7.96
C ASP A 330 4.48 -16.87 6.76
N ALA A 331 5.05 -15.88 6.07
CA ALA A 331 5.84 -16.12 4.85
C ALA A 331 7.13 -16.93 5.10
N GLY A 332 7.70 -16.85 6.28
CA GLY A 332 8.92 -17.57 6.69
C GLY A 332 8.71 -19.02 7.16
N GLY A 333 7.49 -19.59 7.06
CA GLY A 333 7.23 -20.95 7.55
C GLY A 333 7.03 -21.04 9.07
N LYS A 334 7.06 -19.89 9.77
CA LYS A 334 6.75 -19.81 11.20
C LYS A 334 5.30 -19.36 11.36
N HIS A 335 4.53 -20.10 12.15
CA HIS A 335 3.19 -19.67 12.52
C HIS A 335 3.28 -18.48 13.47
N MET A 336 2.45 -17.47 13.25
CA MET A 336 2.35 -16.36 14.17
C MET A 336 1.80 -16.84 15.52
N GLU A 337 2.46 -16.47 16.58
CA GLU A 337 1.99 -16.79 17.94
C GLU A 337 0.59 -16.21 18.17
N PRO A 338 -0.31 -16.95 18.86
CA PRO A 338 -1.69 -16.54 19.08
C PRO A 338 -1.84 -15.15 19.71
N ALA A 339 -0.94 -14.76 20.59
CA ALA A 339 -0.96 -13.45 21.23
C ALA A 339 -0.64 -12.31 20.21
N LEU A 340 0.34 -12.54 19.34
CA LEU A 340 0.71 -11.59 18.29
C LEU A 340 -0.42 -11.45 17.25
N LEU A 341 -1.03 -12.56 16.84
CA LEU A 341 -2.18 -12.52 15.94
C LEU A 341 -3.33 -11.72 16.54
N LEU A 342 -3.66 -11.94 17.83
CA LEU A 342 -4.70 -11.19 18.51
C LEU A 342 -4.38 -9.70 18.58
N ALA A 343 -3.14 -9.34 18.97
CA ALA A 343 -2.69 -7.96 19.01
C ALA A 343 -2.81 -7.28 17.63
N GLN A 344 -2.42 -7.97 16.58
CA GLN A 344 -2.50 -7.49 15.20
C GLN A 344 -3.95 -7.27 14.75
N LEU A 345 -4.85 -8.20 15.07
CA LEU A 345 -6.27 -8.07 14.72
C LEU A 345 -6.92 -6.90 15.48
N MET A 346 -6.58 -6.73 16.78
CA MET A 346 -7.06 -5.62 17.59
C MET A 346 -6.51 -4.27 17.12
N GLU A 347 -5.20 -4.18 16.85
CA GLU A 347 -4.59 -2.99 16.26
C GLU A 347 -5.31 -2.60 14.96
N CYS A 348 -5.52 -3.59 14.09
CA CYS A 348 -6.22 -3.36 12.83
C CYS A 348 -7.63 -2.78 13.04
N ARG A 349 -8.39 -3.32 13.98
CA ARG A 349 -9.73 -2.83 14.32
C ARG A 349 -9.72 -1.41 14.88
N VAL A 350 -8.82 -1.13 15.82
CA VAL A 350 -8.72 0.17 16.50
C VAL A 350 -8.33 1.27 15.50
N TRP A 351 -7.47 0.97 14.54
CA TRP A 351 -6.93 1.95 13.58
C TRP A 351 -7.63 1.94 12.22
N GLY A 352 -8.80 1.32 12.12
CA GLY A 352 -9.67 1.43 10.94
C GLY A 352 -9.31 0.52 9.76
N GLY A 353 -8.37 -0.41 9.94
CA GLY A 353 -8.06 -1.42 8.95
C GLY A 353 -9.10 -2.56 8.90
N ILE A 354 -9.11 -3.30 7.81
CA ILE A 354 -9.90 -4.52 7.67
C ILE A 354 -9.10 -5.68 8.27
N PRO A 355 -9.55 -6.30 9.36
CA PRO A 355 -8.85 -7.42 9.96
C PRO A 355 -8.93 -8.66 9.07
N GLY A 356 -7.95 -9.53 9.20
CA GLY A 356 -7.94 -10.79 8.48
C GLY A 356 -6.83 -11.74 8.92
N ASP A 357 -6.98 -12.99 8.53
CA ASP A 357 -6.03 -14.07 8.82
C ASP A 357 -5.83 -14.97 7.61
N ARG A 358 -4.60 -15.37 7.35
CA ARG A 358 -4.20 -16.23 6.21
C ARG A 358 -4.27 -17.74 6.50
N PHE A 359 -5.08 -18.17 7.42
CA PHE A 359 -5.02 -19.53 7.97
C PHE A 359 -5.31 -20.68 6.96
N ILE A 360 -5.96 -20.41 5.83
CA ILE A 360 -6.27 -21.44 4.80
C ILE A 360 -5.21 -21.50 3.71
N MET A 361 -4.30 -20.60 3.70
CA MET A 361 -3.61 -20.12 2.57
C MET A 361 -2.44 -20.90 2.09
N THR A 362 -2.04 -21.80 2.03
CA THR A 362 -0.90 -22.23 1.19
C THR A 362 -0.56 -23.71 1.29
N PRO A 363 -0.46 -24.32 0.10
CA PRO A 363 0.23 -25.61 -0.05
C PRO A 363 1.64 -25.65 0.54
N ARG A 364 2.28 -24.50 0.70
CA ARG A 364 3.64 -24.38 1.26
C ARG A 364 3.79 -24.93 2.66
N ARG A 365 2.72 -25.14 3.39
CA ARG A 365 2.77 -25.51 4.81
C ARG A 365 2.19 -26.88 5.09
N ALA A 366 2.39 -27.72 4.13
CA ALA A 366 2.28 -29.16 4.22
C ALA A 366 0.92 -29.74 4.64
N GLU A 367 0.03 -28.94 5.21
CA GLU A 367 -1.30 -29.43 5.57
C GLU A 367 -2.27 -28.30 5.76
N PRO A 368 -3.11 -27.99 4.71
CA PRO A 368 -4.24 -27.09 4.89
C PRO A 368 -5.21 -27.60 5.96
N LEU A 369 -4.97 -28.78 6.48
CA LEU A 369 -5.78 -29.51 7.45
C LEU A 369 -5.11 -29.66 8.81
N ASN A 370 -4.09 -28.85 9.16
CA ASN A 370 -3.59 -28.87 10.53
C ASN A 370 -4.72 -28.42 11.49
N VAL A 371 -5.45 -29.39 11.99
CA VAL A 371 -6.63 -29.21 12.85
C VAL A 371 -6.27 -28.41 14.09
N GLU A 372 -5.13 -28.73 14.72
CA GLU A 372 -4.67 -28.05 15.92
C GLU A 372 -4.40 -26.54 15.67
N LEU A 373 -3.77 -26.22 14.55
CA LEU A 373 -3.51 -24.82 14.17
C LEU A 373 -4.82 -24.08 13.90
N ARG A 374 -5.77 -24.71 13.18
CA ARG A 374 -7.10 -24.12 12.94
C ARG A 374 -7.87 -23.85 14.23
N GLU A 375 -7.80 -24.77 15.19
CA GLU A 375 -8.44 -24.60 16.49
C GLU A 375 -7.82 -23.46 17.29
N LYS A 376 -6.48 -23.39 17.33
CA LYS A 376 -5.75 -22.29 17.98
C LYS A 376 -6.11 -20.94 17.37
N ARG A 377 -6.08 -20.82 16.05
CA ARG A 377 -6.46 -19.58 15.34
C ARG A 377 -7.95 -19.27 15.49
N GLY A 378 -8.82 -20.25 15.42
CA GLY A 378 -10.25 -20.08 15.68
C GLY A 378 -10.53 -19.55 17.09
N ALA A 379 -9.77 -19.96 18.11
CA ALA A 379 -9.87 -19.42 19.46
C ALA A 379 -9.44 -17.93 19.52
N VAL A 380 -8.37 -17.57 18.81
CA VAL A 380 -7.94 -16.15 18.69
C VAL A 380 -9.02 -15.31 17.99
N ASN A 381 -9.55 -15.79 16.88
CA ASN A 381 -10.57 -15.08 16.12
C ASN A 381 -11.84 -14.87 16.95
N ARG A 382 -12.28 -15.87 17.74
CA ARG A 382 -13.43 -15.70 18.66
C ARG A 382 -13.19 -14.58 19.67
N LYS A 383 -12.02 -14.53 20.32
CA LYS A 383 -11.66 -13.43 21.25
C LYS A 383 -11.68 -12.07 20.56
N PHE A 384 -11.16 -12.01 19.33
CA PHE A 384 -11.20 -10.81 18.53
C PHE A 384 -12.65 -10.37 18.20
N PHE A 385 -13.52 -11.30 17.81
CA PHE A 385 -14.93 -10.98 17.51
C PHE A 385 -15.70 -10.53 18.74
N GLU A 386 -15.45 -11.14 19.91
CA GLU A 386 -16.03 -10.70 21.18
C GLU A 386 -15.60 -9.27 21.52
N PHE A 387 -14.31 -8.96 21.37
CA PHE A 387 -13.77 -7.61 21.53
C PHE A 387 -14.41 -6.63 20.55
N SER A 388 -14.43 -6.94 19.27
CA SER A 388 -15.01 -6.08 18.23
C SER A 388 -16.49 -5.80 18.47
N LYS A 389 -17.26 -6.81 18.85
CA LYS A 389 -18.69 -6.68 19.17
C LYS A 389 -18.91 -5.82 20.43
N ARG A 390 -18.13 -6.06 21.47
CA ARG A 390 -18.25 -5.36 22.76
C ARG A 390 -17.99 -3.87 22.63
N TYR A 391 -17.02 -3.50 21.80
CA TYR A 391 -16.56 -2.11 21.67
C TYR A 391 -16.96 -1.44 20.35
N ARG A 392 -17.89 -2.04 19.62
CA ARG A 392 -18.33 -1.56 18.29
C ARG A 392 -18.66 -0.08 18.29
N GLU A 393 -19.43 0.39 19.27
CA GLU A 393 -19.88 1.78 19.36
C GLU A 393 -18.72 2.80 19.38
N TYR A 394 -17.55 2.41 19.87
CA TYR A 394 -16.40 3.32 19.94
C TYR A 394 -15.67 3.44 18.61
N PHE A 395 -15.59 2.36 17.85
CA PHE A 395 -14.89 2.35 16.56
C PHE A 395 -15.65 3.07 15.44
N GLU A 396 -16.93 3.38 15.65
CA GLU A 396 -17.76 4.13 14.72
C GLU A 396 -17.78 5.64 15.04
N LEU A 397 -17.14 6.06 16.13
CA LEU A 397 -17.07 7.46 16.54
C LEU A 397 -16.06 8.26 15.72
N PRO A 398 -16.28 9.58 15.58
CA PRO A 398 -15.30 10.45 14.95
C PRO A 398 -13.98 10.48 15.74
N ASP A 399 -12.89 10.49 15.03
CA ASP A 399 -11.56 10.71 15.59
C ASP A 399 -11.47 12.09 16.23
N ALA A 400 -10.93 12.16 17.45
CA ALA A 400 -10.83 13.38 18.25
C ALA A 400 -9.46 14.04 18.22
N ALA A 401 -8.48 13.52 17.45
CA ALA A 401 -7.16 14.11 17.35
C ALA A 401 -7.23 15.54 16.80
N ASP A 402 -6.57 16.48 17.44
CA ASP A 402 -6.44 17.88 17.05
C ASP A 402 -4.98 18.30 16.75
N VAL A 403 -4.05 17.36 16.85
CA VAL A 403 -2.67 17.49 16.39
C VAL A 403 -2.58 16.91 14.98
N GLY A 404 -2.12 17.71 14.02
CA GLY A 404 -1.84 17.28 12.65
C GLY A 404 -0.35 17.01 12.45
N ILE A 405 0.01 15.99 11.68
CA ILE A 405 1.36 15.80 11.15
C ILE A 405 1.32 16.00 9.65
N LEU A 406 2.17 16.89 9.14
CA LEU A 406 2.31 17.11 7.70
C LEU A 406 2.97 15.92 7.01
N VAL A 407 2.31 15.38 6.02
CA VAL A 407 2.82 14.41 5.05
C VAL A 407 2.88 15.11 3.71
N SER A 408 3.99 15.76 3.40
CA SER A 408 4.22 16.34 2.08
C SER A 408 4.66 15.25 1.11
N TRP A 409 3.82 14.96 0.11
CA TRP A 409 4.17 13.96 -0.91
C TRP A 409 5.48 14.29 -1.63
N PRO A 410 5.75 15.55 -2.04
CA PRO A 410 7.07 15.88 -2.58
C PRO A 410 8.23 15.55 -1.63
N SER A 411 8.10 15.84 -0.34
CA SER A 411 9.13 15.48 0.65
C SER A 411 9.32 13.97 0.76
N GLN A 412 8.23 13.20 0.79
CA GLN A 412 8.29 11.74 0.92
C GLN A 412 8.87 11.05 -0.33
N GLU A 413 8.63 11.62 -1.49
CA GLU A 413 9.07 11.07 -2.79
C GLU A 413 10.51 11.43 -3.12
N LEU A 414 10.95 12.63 -2.74
CA LEU A 414 12.20 13.21 -3.18
C LEU A 414 13.31 13.20 -2.12
N SER A 415 12.95 13.15 -0.83
CA SER A 415 13.89 13.22 0.29
C SER A 415 13.74 12.04 1.24
N HIS A 416 14.79 11.23 1.33
CA HIS A 416 14.86 10.15 2.29
C HIS A 416 14.90 10.66 3.74
N ASP A 417 15.63 11.77 3.98
CA ASP A 417 15.71 12.37 5.30
C ASP A 417 14.34 12.84 5.79
N SER A 418 13.52 13.43 4.90
CA SER A 418 12.15 13.83 5.25
C SER A 418 11.27 12.64 5.60
N GLN A 419 11.47 11.49 4.95
CA GLN A 419 10.77 10.26 5.30
C GLN A 419 11.16 9.76 6.68
N CYS A 420 12.46 9.74 6.98
CA CYS A 420 12.98 9.34 8.29
C CYS A 420 12.49 10.28 9.41
N ALA A 421 12.51 11.58 9.16
CA ALA A 421 12.02 12.59 10.10
C ALA A 421 10.53 12.41 10.40
N LEU A 422 9.71 12.20 9.37
CA LEU A 422 8.28 11.92 9.53
C LEU A 422 8.02 10.70 10.42
N PHE A 423 8.71 9.59 10.15
CA PHE A 423 8.55 8.37 10.94
C PHE A 423 9.03 8.54 12.39
N SER A 424 10.08 9.34 12.60
CA SER A 424 10.55 9.71 13.94
C SER A 424 9.50 10.50 14.70
N TRP A 425 8.85 11.48 14.07
CA TRP A 425 7.78 12.26 14.67
C TRP A 425 6.55 11.43 14.98
N GLU A 426 6.12 10.55 14.07
CA GLU A 426 5.00 9.64 14.32
C GLU A 426 5.27 8.71 15.51
N GLU A 427 6.48 8.13 15.57
CA GLU A 427 6.86 7.28 16.70
C GLU A 427 6.92 8.07 18.02
N LEU A 428 7.45 9.29 17.98
CA LEU A 428 7.50 10.17 19.14
C LEU A 428 6.10 10.44 19.72
N LEU A 429 5.13 10.78 18.87
CA LEU A 429 3.76 11.04 19.30
C LEU A 429 3.04 9.76 19.76
N LEU A 430 3.17 8.64 19.02
CA LEU A 430 2.59 7.36 19.41
C LEU A 430 3.09 6.88 20.76
N ARG A 431 4.39 7.00 21.01
CA ARG A 431 5.03 6.58 22.26
C ARG A 431 4.63 7.43 23.46
N ASN A 432 4.37 8.71 23.22
CA ASN A 432 3.92 9.65 24.24
C ASN A 432 2.39 9.79 24.31
N HIS A 433 1.64 8.88 23.67
CA HIS A 433 0.18 8.80 23.70
C HIS A 433 -0.51 10.08 23.23
N VAL A 434 0.11 10.85 22.33
CA VAL A 434 -0.50 12.02 21.71
C VAL A 434 -1.29 11.57 20.48
N PRO A 435 -2.62 11.67 20.49
CA PRO A 435 -3.41 11.38 19.31
C PRO A 435 -3.14 12.39 18.22
N PHE A 436 -2.93 11.91 17.00
CA PHE A 436 -2.68 12.77 15.86
C PHE A 436 -3.42 12.28 14.61
N ARG A 437 -3.54 13.16 13.64
CA ARG A 437 -4.04 12.88 12.29
C ARG A 437 -3.01 13.26 11.25
N LEU A 438 -3.19 12.77 10.03
CA LEU A 438 -2.32 13.17 8.92
C LEU A 438 -2.95 14.34 8.16
N VAL A 439 -2.10 15.31 7.82
CA VAL A 439 -2.41 16.44 6.94
C VAL A 439 -1.60 16.24 5.67
N PHE A 440 -2.25 16.03 4.55
CA PHE A 440 -1.57 15.76 3.29
C PHE A 440 -1.30 17.03 2.51
N GLY A 441 -0.09 17.12 1.95
CA GLY A 441 0.34 18.15 1.01
C GLY A 441 0.72 17.54 -0.34
N ASP A 442 0.16 18.08 -1.42
CA ASP A 442 0.43 17.64 -2.80
C ASP A 442 1.43 18.56 -3.54
N GLY A 443 1.98 19.54 -2.85
CA GLY A 443 2.82 20.62 -3.38
C GLY A 443 2.05 21.90 -3.69
N SER A 444 0.72 21.87 -3.72
CA SER A 444 -0.12 23.05 -4.01
C SER A 444 -1.07 23.40 -2.86
N ARG A 445 -1.59 22.42 -2.16
CA ARG A 445 -2.58 22.59 -1.09
C ARG A 445 -2.42 21.55 0.01
N LEU A 446 -2.99 21.86 1.18
CA LEU A 446 -3.10 20.96 2.33
C LEU A 446 -4.53 20.45 2.47
N GLU A 447 -4.65 19.16 2.77
CA GLU A 447 -5.92 18.51 3.09
C GLU A 447 -5.94 18.08 4.57
N GLY A 448 -6.99 18.42 5.31
CA GLY A 448 -7.19 18.03 6.71
C GLY A 448 -6.66 19.01 7.75
N LEU A 449 -6.11 20.15 7.33
CA LEU A 449 -5.59 21.19 8.25
C LEU A 449 -6.71 21.87 9.08
N ASP A 450 -7.89 21.98 8.53
CA ASP A 450 -9.08 22.61 9.16
C ASP A 450 -9.52 21.97 10.49
N ARG A 451 -9.05 20.76 10.76
CA ARG A 451 -9.37 19.99 11.97
C ARG A 451 -8.26 20.04 13.03
N CYS A 452 -7.21 20.79 12.77
CA CYS A 452 -6.03 20.83 13.61
C CYS A 452 -6.02 22.08 14.48
N ARG A 453 -5.54 21.93 15.72
CA ARG A 453 -5.15 23.01 16.60
C ARG A 453 -3.62 23.25 16.51
N VAL A 454 -2.88 22.17 16.33
CA VAL A 454 -1.43 22.14 16.16
C VAL A 454 -1.08 21.43 14.86
N LEU A 455 -0.13 21.93 14.10
CA LEU A 455 0.47 21.28 12.95
C LEU A 455 1.96 21.04 13.20
N VAL A 456 2.39 19.78 13.11
CA VAL A 456 3.81 19.39 13.14
C VAL A 456 4.29 19.21 11.70
N LEU A 457 5.30 19.97 11.29
CA LEU A 457 5.87 19.89 9.93
C LEU A 457 6.75 18.65 9.72
N ALA A 458 7.16 17.99 10.79
CA ALA A 458 7.82 16.67 10.79
C ALA A 458 9.04 16.55 9.84
N GLY A 459 9.90 17.56 9.77
CA GLY A 459 11.10 17.56 8.93
C GLY A 459 10.81 17.53 7.43
N GLN A 460 9.63 17.99 7.00
CA GLN A 460 9.26 18.02 5.59
C GLN A 460 9.99 19.15 4.87
N ARG A 461 11.01 18.81 4.07
CA ARG A 461 11.85 19.78 3.38
C ARG A 461 11.20 20.40 2.16
N CYS A 462 10.43 19.62 1.39
CA CYS A 462 9.77 20.07 0.18
C CYS A 462 8.33 20.47 0.49
N ILE A 463 8.06 21.76 0.60
CA ILE A 463 6.72 22.32 0.84
C ILE A 463 6.45 23.35 -0.26
N GLY A 464 5.38 23.18 -1.03
CA GLY A 464 5.06 24.07 -2.15
C GLY A 464 4.54 25.44 -1.69
N ASP A 465 4.60 26.45 -2.55
CA ASP A 465 4.20 27.83 -2.20
C ASP A 465 2.74 27.94 -1.78
N GLY A 466 1.86 27.12 -2.35
CA GLY A 466 0.45 27.08 -1.96
C GLY A 466 0.27 26.54 -0.55
N GLU A 467 1.03 25.52 -0.18
CA GLU A 467 1.04 24.93 1.16
C GLU A 467 1.65 25.88 2.19
N VAL A 468 2.77 26.55 1.83
CA VAL A 468 3.40 27.58 2.69
C VAL A 468 2.38 28.65 3.05
N ARG A 469 1.64 29.20 2.07
CA ARG A 469 0.61 30.21 2.35
C ARG A 469 -0.45 29.69 3.31
N GLN A 470 -0.96 28.49 3.12
CA GLN A 470 -1.97 27.90 4.03
C GLN A 470 -1.42 27.69 5.44
N ILE A 471 -0.15 27.32 5.60
CA ILE A 471 0.49 27.19 6.91
C ILE A 471 0.63 28.57 7.59
N LEU A 472 1.05 29.59 6.85
CA LEU A 472 1.17 30.95 7.38
C LEU A 472 -0.21 31.54 7.75
N ASP A 473 -1.24 31.30 6.94
CA ASP A 473 -2.62 31.70 7.26
C ASP A 473 -3.13 30.98 8.52
N PHE A 474 -2.81 29.68 8.69
CA PHE A 474 -3.13 28.93 9.89
C PHE A 474 -2.49 29.52 11.14
N ILE A 475 -1.21 29.93 11.08
CA ILE A 475 -0.51 30.63 12.17
C ILE A 475 -1.21 31.97 12.47
N ALA A 476 -1.54 32.76 11.44
CA ALA A 476 -2.18 34.06 11.59
C ALA A 476 -3.57 33.96 12.23
N GLN A 477 -4.26 32.82 12.06
CA GLN A 477 -5.54 32.52 12.69
C GLN A 477 -5.43 31.93 14.11
N GLY A 478 -4.22 31.85 14.67
CA GLY A 478 -3.94 31.36 16.03
C GLY A 478 -3.62 29.86 16.10
N GLY A 479 -3.49 29.18 14.99
CA GLY A 479 -2.99 27.81 14.93
C GLY A 479 -1.51 27.75 15.32
N GLN A 480 -1.12 26.67 15.98
CA GLN A 480 0.27 26.47 16.41
C GLN A 480 1.00 25.55 15.41
N VAL A 481 2.18 25.97 14.96
CA VAL A 481 3.00 25.18 14.03
C VAL A 481 4.33 24.87 14.69
N ILE A 482 4.71 23.59 14.66
CA ILE A 482 5.99 23.07 15.21
C ILE A 482 6.80 22.53 14.04
N GLY A 483 8.06 22.91 13.96
CA GLY A 483 8.97 22.41 12.93
C GLY A 483 10.44 22.68 13.25
N ASP A 484 11.32 21.99 12.58
CA ASP A 484 12.76 22.28 12.61
C ASP A 484 13.17 23.30 11.53
N SER A 485 14.41 23.75 11.57
CA SER A 485 14.93 24.80 10.68
C SER A 485 15.02 24.39 9.20
N LEU A 486 14.87 23.09 8.89
CA LEU A 486 14.96 22.56 7.51
C LEU A 486 13.60 22.43 6.83
N CYS A 487 12.50 22.57 7.59
CA CYS A 487 11.16 22.49 7.04
C CYS A 487 10.92 23.59 6.00
N GLY A 488 10.53 23.20 4.78
CA GLY A 488 10.23 24.14 3.70
C GLY A 488 11.44 24.79 3.01
N ASP A 489 12.66 24.31 3.23
CA ASP A 489 13.86 24.82 2.54
C ASP A 489 13.82 24.62 1.03
N TYR A 490 12.98 23.71 0.54
CA TYR A 490 12.81 23.40 -0.87
C TYR A 490 11.34 23.56 -1.29
N ASP A 491 11.14 23.92 -2.57
CA ASP A 491 9.82 23.86 -3.18
C ASP A 491 9.41 22.41 -3.52
N GLU A 492 8.21 22.21 -4.09
CA GLU A 492 7.67 20.91 -4.46
C GLU A 492 8.48 20.17 -5.56
N ARG A 493 9.46 20.85 -6.19
CA ARG A 493 10.35 20.31 -7.23
C ARG A 493 11.78 20.11 -6.75
N TYR A 494 11.99 20.17 -5.43
CA TYR A 494 13.30 20.10 -4.78
C TYR A 494 14.26 21.22 -5.20
N ARG A 495 13.77 22.42 -5.49
CA ARG A 495 14.59 23.60 -5.72
C ARG A 495 14.76 24.35 -4.40
N HIS A 496 16.01 24.59 -4.02
CA HIS A 496 16.33 25.30 -2.78
C HIS A 496 15.81 26.74 -2.83
N ARG A 497 15.18 27.19 -1.75
CA ARG A 497 14.69 28.55 -1.59
C ARG A 497 15.83 29.49 -1.16
N GLU A 498 15.77 30.75 -1.56
CA GLU A 498 16.72 31.77 -1.11
C GLU A 498 16.59 32.08 0.38
N ALA A 499 15.38 31.96 0.93
CA ALA A 499 15.09 32.13 2.35
C ALA A 499 14.03 31.12 2.80
N ASN A 500 14.17 30.62 4.03
CA ASN A 500 13.16 29.71 4.62
C ASN A 500 11.88 30.52 4.89
N PRO A 501 10.71 30.05 4.36
CA PRO A 501 9.45 30.80 4.43
C PRO A 501 8.86 30.91 5.84
N PHE A 502 9.34 30.09 6.79
CA PHE A 502 8.84 30.09 8.17
C PHE A 502 9.70 30.94 9.13
N THR A 503 10.79 31.54 8.64
CA THR A 503 11.60 32.44 9.44
C THR A 503 10.79 33.65 9.89
N GLY A 504 10.68 33.86 11.20
CA GLY A 504 9.90 34.97 11.79
C GLY A 504 8.39 34.84 11.68
N SER A 505 7.86 33.69 11.23
CA SER A 505 6.43 33.47 11.06
C SER A 505 5.64 33.22 12.36
N GLY A 506 6.33 32.93 13.46
CA GLY A 506 5.71 32.44 14.70
C GLY A 506 5.70 30.92 14.82
N MET A 507 6.31 30.20 13.88
CA MET A 507 6.55 28.77 14.01
C MET A 507 7.42 28.49 15.24
N ILE A 508 7.00 27.49 16.02
CA ILE A 508 7.76 27.01 17.19
C ILE A 508 8.88 26.13 16.68
N SER A 509 10.10 26.65 16.78
CA SER A 509 11.29 25.94 16.33
C SER A 509 11.74 24.90 17.36
N VAL A 510 11.99 23.69 16.90
CA VAL A 510 12.54 22.60 17.69
C VAL A 510 13.83 22.09 17.07
N GLU A 511 14.62 21.40 17.88
CA GLU A 511 15.78 20.68 17.38
C GLU A 511 15.33 19.56 16.42
N GLN A 512 16.11 19.37 15.35
CA GLN A 512 15.89 18.26 14.42
C GLN A 512 15.97 16.92 15.17
N LEU A 513 15.03 16.03 14.91
CA LEU A 513 15.09 14.71 15.52
C LEU A 513 16.25 13.88 14.94
N ASP A 514 17.07 13.35 15.84
CA ASP A 514 18.19 12.46 15.48
C ASP A 514 17.67 11.08 15.05
N GLY A 515 17.27 10.96 13.81
CA GLY A 515 16.70 9.71 13.32
C GLY A 515 17.74 8.59 13.22
N VAL A 516 17.67 7.59 14.07
CA VAL A 516 18.38 6.32 13.88
C VAL A 516 17.57 5.43 12.98
N GLN A 517 17.99 5.33 11.74
CA GLN A 517 17.33 4.51 10.76
C GLN A 517 17.71 3.03 10.93
N LYS A 518 16.72 2.14 11.01
CA LYS A 518 16.88 0.70 10.75
C LYS A 518 15.88 0.28 9.67
N ASN A 519 16.38 -0.22 8.56
CA ASN A 519 15.57 -1.00 7.66
C ASN A 519 15.32 -2.37 8.31
N ILE A 520 14.05 -2.71 8.56
CA ILE A 520 13.69 -3.99 9.15
C ILE A 520 13.48 -5.03 8.07
N ASP A 521 12.86 -4.60 7.02
CA ASP A 521 12.75 -5.30 5.77
C ASP A 521 12.70 -4.29 4.63
N TRP A 522 12.50 -4.75 3.44
CA TRP A 522 12.46 -3.94 2.22
C TRP A 522 11.36 -2.85 2.21
N GLU A 523 10.45 -2.82 3.17
CA GLU A 523 9.32 -1.88 3.22
C GLU A 523 9.32 -0.93 4.42
N GLN A 524 10.08 -1.19 5.49
CA GLN A 524 9.97 -0.40 6.70
C GLN A 524 11.27 0.21 7.21
N ILE A 525 11.14 1.48 7.49
CA ILE A 525 12.11 2.25 8.26
C ILE A 525 11.55 2.44 9.66
N ILE A 526 12.33 2.09 10.67
CA ILE A 526 12.00 2.39 12.07
C ILE A 526 12.99 3.40 12.58
N CYS A 527 12.48 4.45 13.17
CA CYS A 527 13.28 5.45 13.83
C CYS A 527 12.64 5.81 15.16
N TYR A 528 13.40 5.72 16.23
CA TYR A 528 13.12 6.48 17.44
C TYR A 528 14.32 7.39 17.71
N PRO A 529 14.14 8.72 17.70
CA PRO A 529 15.24 9.65 17.80
C PRO A 529 15.86 9.64 19.20
N ALA A 530 17.21 9.71 19.27
CA ALA A 530 17.93 9.72 20.53
C ALA A 530 17.58 10.95 21.39
N ASN A 531 17.33 12.09 20.75
CA ASN A 531 16.90 13.34 21.40
C ASN A 531 15.38 13.47 21.56
N GLY A 532 14.60 12.44 21.21
CA GLY A 532 13.13 12.51 21.15
C GLY A 532 12.49 12.91 22.48
N ASP A 533 12.95 12.36 23.60
CA ASP A 533 12.39 12.68 24.92
C ASP A 533 12.65 14.16 25.31
N ALA A 534 13.81 14.72 24.96
CA ALA A 534 14.13 16.13 25.22
C ALA A 534 13.29 17.07 24.34
N VAL A 535 13.14 16.76 23.05
CA VAL A 535 12.29 17.54 22.14
C VAL A 535 10.84 17.49 22.61
N PHE A 536 10.33 16.31 22.96
CA PHE A 536 8.95 16.17 23.44
C PHE A 536 8.69 16.94 24.73
N ALA A 537 9.61 16.91 25.69
CA ALA A 537 9.48 17.66 26.94
C ALA A 537 9.31 19.17 26.70
N GLY A 538 9.98 19.73 25.69
CA GLY A 538 9.88 21.14 25.33
C GLY A 538 8.53 21.56 24.72
N ILE A 539 7.80 20.62 24.13
CA ILE A 539 6.53 20.90 23.40
C ILE A 539 5.32 20.19 24.00
N ARG A 540 5.49 19.40 25.05
CA ARG A 540 4.43 18.59 25.68
C ARG A 540 3.17 19.40 25.97
N GLY A 541 3.28 20.55 26.62
CA GLY A 541 2.15 21.39 26.99
C GLY A 541 1.36 21.92 25.79
N ILE A 542 1.98 22.00 24.61
CA ILE A 542 1.35 22.39 23.35
C ILE A 542 0.56 21.22 22.76
N LEU A 543 1.17 20.03 22.75
CA LEU A 543 0.62 18.84 22.10
C LEU A 543 -0.53 18.21 22.89
N GLU A 544 -0.38 18.09 24.21
CA GLU A 544 -1.35 17.39 25.06
C GLU A 544 -2.63 18.19 25.34
N ASN A 545 -2.66 19.49 25.10
CA ASN A 545 -3.82 20.34 25.37
C ASN A 545 -4.50 20.09 26.74
N GLY A 546 -3.66 19.86 27.78
CA GLY A 546 -4.14 19.54 29.14
C GLY A 546 -4.56 18.09 29.36
N LEU A 547 -4.57 17.25 28.34
CA LEU A 547 -4.80 15.82 28.45
C LEU A 547 -3.48 15.06 28.50
N HIS A 548 -3.28 14.28 29.57
CA HIS A 548 -2.12 13.42 29.73
C HIS A 548 -2.55 11.99 29.96
N ILE A 549 -2.03 11.07 29.14
CA ILE A 549 -2.27 9.63 29.27
C ILE A 549 -1.00 8.99 29.84
N ALA A 550 -1.08 8.47 31.07
CA ALA A 550 0.00 7.73 31.70
C ALA A 550 -0.12 6.25 31.38
N ALA A 551 0.65 5.78 30.44
CA ALA A 551 0.72 4.37 30.05
C ALA A 551 2.15 3.98 29.64
N SER A 552 2.42 2.67 29.50
CA SER A 552 3.70 2.20 28.95
C SER A 552 3.87 2.67 27.48
N PRO A 553 5.09 3.01 27.05
CA PRO A 553 5.38 3.43 25.68
C PRO A 553 4.97 2.42 24.60
N GLU A 554 4.79 1.14 24.94
CA GLU A 554 4.30 0.10 24.04
C GLU A 554 2.78 0.17 23.80
N VAL A 555 2.03 0.82 24.70
CA VAL A 555 0.59 1.04 24.54
C VAL A 555 0.37 2.08 23.47
N ARG A 556 -0.50 1.81 22.52
CA ARG A 556 -0.90 2.76 21.47
C ARG A 556 -2.33 3.19 21.74
N CYS A 557 -2.55 4.50 21.74
CA CYS A 557 -3.83 5.11 22.07
C CYS A 557 -4.43 5.76 20.84
N ARG A 558 -5.73 5.55 20.63
CA ARG A 558 -6.55 6.31 19.70
C ARG A 558 -7.69 6.95 20.48
N MET A 559 -8.03 8.17 20.15
CA MET A 559 -9.02 8.95 20.86
C MET A 559 -10.21 9.24 19.96
N PHE A 560 -11.40 9.05 20.50
CA PHE A 560 -12.65 9.30 19.80
C PHE A 560 -13.52 10.30 20.57
N ARG A 561 -14.45 10.94 19.85
CA ARG A 561 -15.39 11.90 20.43
C ARG A 561 -16.79 11.31 20.48
N LYS A 562 -17.38 11.25 21.69
CA LYS A 562 -18.77 10.85 21.94
C LYS A 562 -19.52 12.02 22.59
N GLY A 563 -20.17 12.85 21.79
CA GLY A 563 -20.71 14.13 22.24
C GLY A 563 -19.59 15.03 22.78
N ASP A 564 -19.72 15.48 24.03
CA ASP A 564 -18.71 16.31 24.69
C ASP A 564 -17.62 15.51 25.42
N ARG A 565 -17.65 14.18 25.33
CA ARG A 565 -16.68 13.29 26.00
C ARG A 565 -15.62 12.79 25.02
N LEU A 566 -14.40 12.65 25.54
CA LEU A 566 -13.33 11.90 24.91
C LEU A 566 -13.33 10.46 25.43
N VAL A 567 -13.13 9.49 24.55
CA VAL A 567 -13.09 8.05 24.84
C VAL A 567 -11.95 7.38 24.07
#